data_223476b899ed51a051aff0852fdc1ff1
#
_entry.id   223476b899ed51a051aff0852fdc1ff1
#
_cell.length_a   1.000
_cell.length_b   1.000
_cell.length_c   1.000
_cell.angle_alpha   90.00
_cell.angle_beta   90.00
_cell.angle_gamma   90.00
#
_symmetry.space_group_name_H-M   'P 1'
#
loop_
_entity.id
_entity.type
_entity.pdbx_description
1 polymer ?
#
loop_
_entity_poly.entity_id
_entity_poly.type
_entity_poly.pdbx_seq_one_letter_code
_entity_poly.pdbx_strand_id
1 'polypeptide(L)'
;MKISIITVVYNNDQTIKDCMDSVLSQTHNDIEYIVIDGLSSDRTVDIIKSYGNRVDKFISEKDNGLYHAMNKGIELATGDIIGFLHSDDFYSDTEVLSDIVNKFIRNPLLDACYGDLIYTNQYDTSRVIRYWKSNKFIPGSFSKGWSP
;
A
#
# COMPACT_ATOMS: atom_id res chain seq x y z
N MET A 1 9.19 4.08 15.04
CA MET A 1 9.08 4.82 13.76
C MET A 1 7.74 4.44 13.16
N LYS A 2 6.89 5.43 13.04
CA LYS A 2 5.52 5.25 12.55
C LYS A 2 5.51 5.17 11.02
N ILE A 3 4.74 4.22 10.47
CA ILE A 3 4.54 4.09 9.04
C ILE A 3 3.06 4.34 8.69
N SER A 4 2.80 5.28 7.78
CA SER A 4 1.45 5.49 7.22
C SER A 4 1.32 4.69 5.94
N ILE A 5 0.40 3.72 5.91
CA ILE A 5 0.06 2.97 4.71
C ILE A 5 -1.20 3.56 4.11
N ILE A 6 -1.12 3.91 2.84
CA ILE A 6 -2.20 4.52 2.08
C ILE A 6 -2.69 3.52 1.03
N THR A 7 -3.96 3.13 1.14
CA THR A 7 -4.66 2.35 0.12
C THR A 7 -5.65 3.26 -0.61
N VAL A 8 -5.53 3.32 -1.94
CA VAL A 8 -6.50 3.99 -2.79
C VAL A 8 -7.34 2.96 -3.53
N VAL A 9 -8.66 3.20 -3.61
CA VAL A 9 -9.59 2.23 -4.17
C VAL A 9 -10.73 2.90 -4.93
N TYR A 10 -11.18 2.24 -6.00
CA TYR A 10 -12.41 2.60 -6.71
C TYR A 10 -13.03 1.36 -7.33
N ASN A 11 -14.26 0.99 -6.90
CA ASN A 11 -15.03 -0.17 -7.38
C ASN A 11 -14.20 -1.47 -7.43
N ASN A 12 -13.68 -1.89 -6.28
CA ASN A 12 -12.84 -3.07 -6.17
C ASN A 12 -13.22 -3.95 -4.96
N ASP A 13 -14.47 -4.40 -4.91
CA ASP A 13 -15.00 -5.23 -3.82
C ASP A 13 -14.42 -6.66 -3.81
N GLN A 14 -13.72 -7.07 -4.87
CA GLN A 14 -13.18 -8.43 -4.99
C GLN A 14 -11.82 -8.60 -4.28
N THR A 15 -10.97 -7.58 -4.29
CA THR A 15 -9.59 -7.69 -3.78
C THR A 15 -9.29 -6.82 -2.57
N ILE A 16 -10.10 -5.75 -2.32
CA ILE A 16 -9.85 -4.82 -1.21
C ILE A 16 -9.74 -5.53 0.14
N LYS A 17 -10.47 -6.62 0.35
CA LYS A 17 -10.40 -7.39 1.59
C LYS A 17 -9.01 -7.99 1.81
N ASP A 18 -8.44 -8.63 0.80
CA ASP A 18 -7.12 -9.26 0.88
C ASP A 18 -6.02 -8.20 1.07
N CYS A 19 -6.14 -7.07 0.40
CA CYS A 19 -5.28 -5.91 0.60
C CYS A 19 -5.29 -5.47 2.07
N MET A 20 -6.47 -5.17 2.63
CA MET A 20 -6.64 -4.69 4.00
C MET A 20 -6.16 -5.71 5.04
N ASP A 21 -6.50 -6.98 4.85
CA ASP A 21 -6.06 -8.06 5.75
C ASP A 21 -4.52 -8.18 5.74
N SER A 22 -3.87 -7.99 4.61
CA SER A 22 -2.40 -8.04 4.50
C SER A 22 -1.70 -6.89 5.24
N VAL A 23 -2.29 -5.70 5.27
CA VAL A 23 -1.79 -4.57 6.07
C VAL A 23 -2.00 -4.81 7.56
N LEU A 24 -3.20 -5.25 7.92
CA LEU A 24 -3.61 -5.40 9.32
C LEU A 24 -3.02 -6.64 10.02
N SER A 25 -2.41 -7.55 9.26
CA SER A 25 -1.69 -8.72 9.77
C SER A 25 -0.19 -8.48 9.95
N GLN A 26 0.33 -7.31 9.61
CA GLN A 26 1.75 -7.00 9.75
C GLN A 26 2.18 -6.98 11.22
N THR A 27 3.39 -7.46 11.49
CA THR A 27 3.96 -7.52 12.85
C THR A 27 4.44 -6.18 13.37
N HIS A 28 4.64 -5.20 12.49
CA HIS A 28 4.95 -3.84 12.91
C HIS A 28 3.74 -3.21 13.63
N ASN A 29 3.93 -2.70 14.86
CA ASN A 29 2.82 -2.24 15.71
C ASN A 29 2.44 -0.77 15.52
N ASP A 30 3.31 0.05 14.90
CA ASP A 30 3.11 1.50 14.78
C ASP A 30 2.72 1.85 13.34
N ILE A 31 1.57 1.33 12.91
CA ILE A 31 0.98 1.55 11.59
C ILE A 31 -0.17 2.55 11.71
N GLU A 32 -0.20 3.54 10.83
CA GLU A 32 -1.36 4.36 10.54
C GLU A 32 -1.95 3.92 9.20
N TYR A 33 -3.14 3.33 9.22
CA TYR A 33 -3.77 2.83 8.01
C TYR A 33 -4.81 3.84 7.48
N ILE A 34 -4.58 4.33 6.25
CA ILE A 34 -5.39 5.35 5.59
C ILE A 34 -5.99 4.75 4.32
N VAL A 35 -7.31 4.82 4.18
CA VAL A 35 -8.02 4.33 2.98
C VAL A 35 -8.76 5.49 2.32
N ILE A 36 -8.48 5.71 1.04
CA ILE A 36 -9.13 6.73 0.20
C ILE A 36 -9.93 6.02 -0.89
N ASP A 37 -11.23 6.15 -0.83
CA ASP A 37 -12.19 5.60 -1.78
C ASP A 37 -12.71 6.69 -2.73
N GLY A 38 -12.64 6.44 -4.02
CA GLY A 38 -13.06 7.34 -5.10
C GLY A 38 -14.56 7.43 -5.33
N LEU A 39 -15.38 7.24 -4.27
CA LEU A 39 -16.85 7.15 -4.32
C LEU A 39 -17.31 5.88 -5.03
N SER A 40 -16.88 4.73 -4.56
CA SER A 40 -17.28 3.43 -5.09
C SER A 40 -18.78 3.20 -4.97
N SER A 41 -19.35 2.52 -5.95
CA SER A 41 -20.77 2.19 -6.05
C SER A 41 -21.08 0.70 -5.85
N ASP A 42 -20.04 -0.14 -5.75
CA ASP A 42 -20.13 -1.55 -5.40
C ASP A 42 -20.05 -1.77 -3.88
N ARG A 43 -19.72 -2.98 -3.42
CA ARG A 43 -19.61 -3.30 -1.99
C ARG A 43 -18.30 -2.82 -1.33
N THR A 44 -17.41 -2.14 -2.06
CA THR A 44 -16.10 -1.69 -1.55
C THR A 44 -16.24 -0.92 -0.24
N VAL A 45 -17.11 0.10 -0.21
CA VAL A 45 -17.31 0.95 0.99
C VAL A 45 -17.84 0.15 2.18
N ASP A 46 -18.74 -0.79 1.96
CA ASP A 46 -19.30 -1.64 3.03
C ASP A 46 -18.22 -2.57 3.60
N ILE A 47 -17.37 -3.13 2.74
CA ILE A 47 -16.22 -3.94 3.16
C ILE A 47 -15.29 -3.10 4.03
N ILE A 48 -14.86 -1.91 3.57
CA ILE A 48 -13.96 -1.04 4.33
C ILE A 48 -14.56 -0.70 5.71
N LYS A 49 -15.82 -0.29 5.75
CA LYS A 49 -16.52 0.04 7.01
C LYS A 49 -16.61 -1.13 7.99
N SER A 50 -16.62 -2.37 7.50
CA SER A 50 -16.65 -3.57 8.36
C SER A 50 -15.40 -3.75 9.22
N TYR A 51 -14.29 -3.10 8.85
CA TYR A 51 -13.04 -3.11 9.62
C TYR A 51 -13.07 -2.18 10.84
N GLY A 52 -13.99 -1.20 10.87
CA GLY A 52 -14.19 -0.31 12.01
C GLY A 52 -12.93 0.46 12.38
N ASN A 53 -12.57 0.45 13.66
CA ASN A 53 -11.44 1.21 14.21
C ASN A 53 -10.05 0.67 13.81
N ARG A 54 -9.97 -0.37 12.98
CA ARG A 54 -8.69 -0.86 12.44
C ARG A 54 -8.18 -0.02 11.27
N VAL A 55 -9.04 0.85 10.72
CA VAL A 55 -8.67 1.87 9.73
C VAL A 55 -8.64 3.20 10.46
N ASP A 56 -7.47 3.84 10.53
CA ASP A 56 -7.30 5.10 11.27
C ASP A 56 -8.00 6.26 10.58
N LYS A 57 -7.94 6.31 9.25
CA LYS A 57 -8.58 7.36 8.43
C LYS A 57 -9.23 6.75 7.19
N PHE A 58 -10.49 7.08 6.99
CA PHE A 58 -11.26 6.67 5.82
C PHE A 58 -11.99 7.86 5.20
N ILE A 59 -11.76 8.10 3.92
CA ILE A 59 -12.48 9.11 3.12
C ILE A 59 -13.07 8.41 1.91
N SER A 60 -14.36 8.66 1.64
CA SER A 60 -15.05 8.21 0.42
C SER A 60 -15.67 9.41 -0.26
N GLU A 61 -15.07 9.86 -1.34
CA GLU A 61 -15.53 11.00 -2.13
C GLU A 61 -15.00 10.91 -3.57
N LYS A 62 -15.63 11.65 -4.47
CA LYS A 62 -15.22 11.65 -5.88
C LYS A 62 -13.80 12.19 -6.04
N ASP A 63 -12.98 11.44 -6.77
CA ASP A 63 -11.61 11.80 -7.13
C ASP A 63 -11.47 12.25 -8.58
N ASN A 64 -10.41 13.04 -8.84
CA ASN A 64 -9.97 13.39 -10.19
C ASN A 64 -8.88 12.39 -10.68
N GLY A 65 -9.04 11.11 -10.34
CA GLY A 65 -8.14 10.02 -10.70
C GLY A 65 -7.20 9.59 -9.56
N LEU A 66 -6.47 8.51 -9.83
CA LEU A 66 -5.62 7.80 -8.87
C LEU A 66 -4.66 8.73 -8.09
N TYR A 67 -3.91 9.58 -8.79
CA TYR A 67 -2.94 10.47 -8.15
C TYR A 67 -3.57 11.53 -7.25
N HIS A 68 -4.81 11.94 -7.53
CA HIS A 68 -5.55 12.85 -6.66
C HIS A 68 -5.91 12.16 -5.34
N ALA A 69 -6.37 10.90 -5.40
CA ALA A 69 -6.62 10.08 -4.21
C ALA A 69 -5.31 9.83 -3.40
N MET A 70 -4.20 9.52 -4.07
CA MET A 70 -2.90 9.34 -3.43
C MET A 70 -2.47 10.61 -2.69
N ASN A 71 -2.59 11.78 -3.30
CA ASN A 71 -2.23 13.06 -2.68
C ASN A 71 -3.07 13.35 -1.43
N LYS A 72 -4.38 13.07 -1.44
CA LYS A 72 -5.23 13.15 -0.24
C LYS A 72 -4.70 12.27 0.89
N GLY A 73 -4.31 11.05 0.56
CA GLY A 73 -3.71 10.13 1.53
C GLY A 73 -2.41 10.68 2.13
N ILE A 74 -1.53 11.26 1.30
CA ILE A 74 -0.28 11.92 1.75
C ILE A 74 -0.59 13.07 2.72
N GLU A 75 -1.55 13.94 2.39
CA GLU A 75 -1.93 15.08 3.24
C GLU A 75 -2.46 14.65 4.61
N LEU A 76 -3.04 13.46 4.69
CA LEU A 76 -3.55 12.89 5.93
C LEU A 76 -2.49 12.12 6.73
N ALA A 77 -1.43 11.66 6.09
CA ALA A 77 -0.41 10.83 6.72
C ALA A 77 0.36 11.60 7.79
N THR A 78 0.61 10.94 8.92
CA THR A 78 1.37 11.51 10.06
C THR A 78 2.58 10.64 10.45
N GLY A 79 2.83 9.56 9.71
CA GLY A 79 3.97 8.68 9.93
C GLY A 79 5.30 9.27 9.46
N ASP A 80 6.37 8.75 9.99
CA ASP A 80 7.75 9.06 9.57
C ASP A 80 8.04 8.52 8.17
N ILE A 81 7.34 7.45 7.79
CA ILE A 81 7.43 6.76 6.49
C ILE A 81 6.04 6.73 5.88
N ILE A 82 5.93 6.97 4.59
CA ILE A 82 4.69 6.82 3.82
C ILE A 82 4.88 5.66 2.84
N GLY A 83 3.96 4.70 2.87
CA GLY A 83 3.88 3.59 1.92
C GLY A 83 2.55 3.58 1.18
N PHE A 84 2.57 3.12 -0.07
CA PHE A 84 1.36 2.87 -0.86
C PHE A 84 1.18 1.37 -1.05
N LEU A 85 -0.04 0.89 -0.84
CA LEU A 85 -0.48 -0.44 -1.22
C LEU A 85 -1.83 -0.30 -1.91
N HIS A 86 -1.89 -0.55 -3.22
CA HIS A 86 -3.12 -0.42 -3.98
C HIS A 86 -4.10 -1.55 -3.66
N SER A 87 -5.38 -1.32 -3.92
CA SER A 87 -6.47 -2.20 -3.50
C SER A 87 -6.50 -3.58 -4.16
N ASP A 88 -5.70 -3.79 -5.20
CA ASP A 88 -5.49 -5.05 -5.91
C ASP A 88 -4.16 -5.73 -5.56
N ASP A 89 -3.38 -5.11 -4.66
CA ASP A 89 -2.10 -5.64 -4.17
C ASP A 89 -2.21 -6.10 -2.71
N PHE A 90 -1.29 -6.95 -2.28
CA PHE A 90 -1.14 -7.37 -0.89
C PHE A 90 0.33 -7.66 -0.55
N TYR A 91 0.68 -7.52 0.72
CA TYR A 91 2.00 -7.88 1.22
C TYR A 91 2.20 -9.40 1.21
N SER A 92 3.39 -9.86 0.80
CA SER A 92 3.72 -11.27 0.64
C SER A 92 3.75 -12.05 1.96
N ASP A 93 4.02 -11.36 3.05
CA ASP A 93 4.10 -11.94 4.41
C ASP A 93 3.87 -10.86 5.47
N THR A 94 3.91 -11.25 6.74
CA THR A 94 3.62 -10.36 7.87
C THR A 94 4.79 -9.50 8.34
N GLU A 95 6.00 -9.69 7.80
CA GLU A 95 7.21 -8.99 8.25
C GLU A 95 7.60 -7.82 7.35
N VAL A 96 6.91 -7.62 6.22
CA VAL A 96 7.31 -6.64 5.19
C VAL A 96 7.46 -5.23 5.78
N LEU A 97 6.49 -4.76 6.57
CA LEU A 97 6.58 -3.41 7.16
C LEU A 97 7.66 -3.31 8.23
N SER A 98 7.87 -4.37 9.03
CA SER A 98 8.97 -4.44 9.98
C SER A 98 10.32 -4.35 9.28
N ASP A 99 10.48 -5.05 8.16
CA ASP A 99 11.70 -5.02 7.36
C ASP A 99 11.95 -3.64 6.73
N ILE A 100 10.91 -2.99 6.21
CA ILE A 100 10.98 -1.63 5.68
C ILE A 100 11.46 -0.66 6.78
N VAL A 101 10.79 -0.65 7.92
CA VAL A 101 11.14 0.23 9.04
C VAL A 101 12.57 -0.01 9.51
N ASN A 102 12.99 -1.27 9.63
CA ASN A 102 14.36 -1.63 9.99
C ASN A 102 15.40 -1.11 8.99
N LYS A 103 15.08 -1.03 7.69
CA LYS A 103 15.98 -0.44 6.68
C LYS A 103 16.21 1.05 6.94
N PHE A 104 15.13 1.82 7.22
CA PHE A 104 15.23 3.24 7.53
C PHE A 104 15.96 3.49 8.85
N ILE A 105 15.72 2.69 9.89
CA ILE A 105 16.42 2.80 11.18
C ILE A 105 17.93 2.55 11.01
N ARG A 106 18.32 1.53 10.23
CA ARG A 106 19.73 1.17 10.01
C ARG A 106 20.45 2.13 9.08
N ASN A 107 19.74 2.85 8.25
CA ASN A 107 20.31 3.83 7.33
C ASN A 107 19.46 5.11 7.30
N PRO A 108 19.70 6.05 8.22
CA PRO A 108 18.93 7.30 8.34
C PRO A 108 19.04 8.24 7.13
N LEU A 109 19.92 7.96 6.16
CA LEU A 109 20.06 8.72 4.93
C LEU A 109 19.25 8.16 3.76
N LEU A 110 18.42 7.14 4.00
CA LEU A 110 17.50 6.64 2.98
C LEU A 110 16.35 7.62 2.78
N ASP A 111 16.11 8.02 1.55
CA ASP A 111 14.95 8.79 1.13
C ASP A 111 13.78 7.88 0.74
N ALA A 112 14.06 6.70 0.18
CA ALA A 112 13.05 5.73 -0.24
C ALA A 112 13.58 4.30 -0.25
N CYS A 113 12.66 3.32 -0.15
CA CYS A 113 12.94 1.92 -0.43
C CYS A 113 11.86 1.34 -1.33
N TYR A 114 12.19 0.27 -2.02
CA TYR A 114 11.30 -0.49 -2.88
C TYR A 114 11.69 -1.97 -2.82
N GLY A 115 10.75 -2.85 -3.16
CA GLY A 115 10.95 -4.29 -3.13
C GLY A 115 10.73 -4.95 -4.48
N ASP A 116 10.92 -6.27 -4.48
CA ASP A 116 10.52 -7.13 -5.58
C ASP A 116 9.00 -7.24 -5.65
N LEU A 117 8.45 -7.60 -6.82
CA LEU A 117 7.03 -7.86 -7.01
C LEU A 117 6.80 -9.32 -7.40
N ILE A 118 5.73 -9.89 -6.85
CA ILE A 118 5.27 -11.23 -7.20
C ILE A 118 3.88 -11.10 -7.81
N TYR A 119 3.72 -11.56 -9.05
CA TYR A 119 2.41 -11.66 -9.68
C TYR A 119 1.83 -13.02 -9.39
N THR A 120 0.66 -13.06 -8.78
CA THR A 120 -0.04 -14.29 -8.44
C THR A 120 -1.27 -14.51 -9.31
N ASN A 121 -1.81 -15.72 -9.29
CA ASN A 121 -3.10 -15.98 -9.91
C ASN A 121 -4.20 -15.30 -9.08
N GLN A 122 -5.15 -14.65 -9.74
CA GLN A 122 -6.24 -13.92 -9.08
C GLN A 122 -7.15 -14.82 -8.21
N TYR A 123 -7.31 -16.08 -8.62
CA TYR A 123 -8.20 -17.04 -7.91
C TYR A 123 -7.46 -17.97 -6.96
N ASP A 124 -6.13 -18.02 -7.07
CA ASP A 124 -5.25 -18.81 -6.22
C ASP A 124 -3.93 -18.06 -6.01
N THR A 125 -3.91 -17.22 -4.99
CA THR A 125 -2.76 -16.35 -4.69
C THR A 125 -1.51 -17.12 -4.25
N SER A 126 -1.62 -18.41 -3.92
CA SER A 126 -0.47 -19.28 -3.67
C SER A 126 0.29 -19.63 -4.95
N ARG A 127 -0.37 -19.48 -6.12
CA ARG A 127 0.23 -19.77 -7.42
C ARG A 127 0.91 -18.53 -8.00
N VAL A 128 2.26 -18.53 -7.92
CA VAL A 128 3.08 -17.48 -8.54
C VAL A 128 3.08 -17.66 -10.07
N ILE A 129 2.73 -16.57 -10.79
CA ILE A 129 2.75 -16.50 -12.26
C ILE A 129 4.06 -15.89 -12.74
N ARG A 130 4.54 -14.85 -12.06
CA ARG A 130 5.73 -14.10 -12.43
C ARG A 130 6.41 -13.54 -11.20
N TYR A 131 7.73 -13.62 -11.18
CA TYR A 131 8.57 -12.91 -10.23
C TYR A 131 9.25 -11.74 -10.94
N TRP A 132 9.07 -10.53 -10.44
CA TRP A 132 9.74 -9.33 -10.92
C TRP A 132 10.78 -8.91 -9.90
N LYS A 133 12.04 -9.17 -10.22
CA LYS A 133 13.14 -8.75 -9.37
C LYS A 133 13.47 -7.28 -9.66
N SER A 134 13.42 -6.46 -8.62
CA SER A 134 13.78 -5.05 -8.70
C SER A 134 15.27 -4.85 -8.97
N ASN A 135 15.60 -3.77 -9.68
CA ASN A 135 16.97 -3.40 -10.00
C ASN A 135 17.47 -2.30 -9.07
N LYS A 136 18.78 -2.27 -8.84
CA LYS A 136 19.41 -1.19 -8.07
C LYS A 136 19.12 0.17 -8.73
N PHE A 137 18.65 1.12 -7.93
CA PHE A 137 18.49 2.50 -8.39
C PHE A 137 19.84 3.13 -8.73
N ILE A 138 19.89 3.79 -9.88
CA ILE A 138 21.05 4.59 -10.34
C ILE A 138 20.56 6.03 -10.49
N PRO A 139 21.22 7.03 -9.85
CA PRO A 139 20.85 8.43 -9.99
C PRO A 139 20.70 8.85 -11.46
N GLY A 140 19.62 9.58 -11.78
CA GLY A 140 19.28 9.97 -13.16
C GLY A 140 18.48 8.93 -13.96
N SER A 141 18.17 7.76 -13.41
CA SER A 141 17.40 6.71 -14.09
C SER A 141 15.98 7.14 -14.43
N PHE A 142 15.34 7.98 -13.64
CA PHE A 142 13.97 8.46 -13.91
C PHE A 142 13.85 9.17 -15.26
N SER A 143 14.85 9.95 -15.66
CA SER A 143 14.85 10.63 -16.96
C SER A 143 14.91 9.66 -18.15
N LYS A 144 15.28 8.39 -17.91
CA LYS A 144 15.39 7.32 -18.90
C LYS A 144 14.25 6.29 -18.81
N GLY A 145 13.22 6.59 -18.00
CA GLY A 145 12.10 5.66 -17.79
C GLY A 145 12.45 4.47 -16.91
N TRP A 146 13.26 4.69 -15.85
CA TRP A 146 13.52 3.62 -14.87
C TRP A 146 12.24 3.18 -14.16
N SER A 147 12.09 1.87 -14.05
CA SER A 147 11.12 1.20 -13.18
C SER A 147 11.88 0.24 -12.26
N PRO A 148 11.51 0.16 -10.98
CA PRO A 148 12.14 -0.73 -10.02
C PRO A 148 12.02 -2.19 -10.39
#